data_53511bafd1986e4a18f59b21b45717b6
#
_entry.id   53511bafd1986e4a18f59b21b45717b6
#
_cell.length_a   1.000
_cell.length_b   1.000
_cell.length_c   1.000
_cell.angle_alpha   90.00
_cell.angle_beta   90.00
_cell.angle_gamma   90.00
#
_symmetry.space_group_name_H-M   'P 1'
#
loop_
_entity.id
_entity.type
_entity.pdbx_description
1 polymer ?
#
loop_
_entity_poly.entity_id
_entity_poly.type
_entity_poly.pdbx_seq_one_letter_code
_entity_poly.pdbx_strand_id
1 'polypeptide(L)'
;MKAKWSALIIAVLMIISMLAGCGTSNDSGEANGTENTKNPAVTFDNMMENWKKENKSNSVSCWYTDSGDQRWLAQKALDFEKEYGIKVDIIYYDGAQLFGDINQANQNGTGPDMYIMGNDRLEYAVTGGMIEENKAFDDAFWQENYPATARSAFNYKGKQYGYPVYFDTYCLVYDANLLENAPASIDDILAFLDEYEDTGSTKAVFRWDVADPYINSMFIASYADIFGENGDDINSFSVNGEQEVKAMEYFQSLSAYLWMDKTNISHDTVMNRIKEGTLVLGLCKSDILPILYEMQGGNDVNTGDNEGGDTDEAVAAEGNEGGETGEAAALEGNESEETGEAVAAEGNEGEETDDGNSSSESETNYKVAYVPSLTAELSSTCFSTTYGACINPYGNNQAAANMFSLYLAYEDQDRQFAGNGKLPVINQKYHFDEMQTIMYAQYQNSKPVPKTMLLGDYLIEGGIVFDAIWEGGNAKEQLDHLQSVMEEKIK
;
A
#
# COMPACT_ATOMS: atom_id res chain seq x y z
N MET A 1 -27.50 -19.33 35.21
CA MET A 1 -26.65 -18.82 34.16
C MET A 1 -25.27 -18.44 34.71
N LYS A 2 -24.46 -19.41 35.16
CA LYS A 2 -23.09 -19.17 35.66
C LYS A 2 -22.25 -20.45 35.46
N ALA A 3 -22.13 -20.95 34.21
CA ALA A 3 -21.35 -22.16 33.94
C ALA A 3 -20.85 -22.29 32.48
N LYS A 4 -20.58 -21.20 31.80
CA LYS A 4 -20.03 -21.22 30.43
C LYS A 4 -18.75 -20.38 30.19
N TRP A 5 -18.21 -19.78 31.23
CA TRP A 5 -17.00 -18.91 31.09
C TRP A 5 -15.69 -19.56 31.55
N SER A 6 -15.75 -20.83 32.04
CA SER A 6 -14.54 -21.53 32.54
C SER A 6 -13.83 -22.38 31.50
N ALA A 7 -14.38 -22.58 30.31
CA ALA A 7 -13.80 -23.45 29.29
C ALA A 7 -12.86 -22.72 28.29
N LEU A 8 -12.89 -21.42 28.21
CA LEU A 8 -12.07 -20.67 27.23
C LEU A 8 -10.68 -20.28 27.76
N ILE A 9 -10.48 -20.27 29.08
CA ILE A 9 -9.19 -19.90 29.69
C ILE A 9 -8.21 -21.08 29.78
N ILE A 10 -8.68 -22.32 29.66
CA ILE A 10 -7.83 -23.53 29.75
C ILE A 10 -7.17 -23.89 28.40
N ALA A 11 -7.69 -23.46 27.28
CA ALA A 11 -7.12 -23.73 25.96
C ALA A 11 -5.87 -22.91 25.61
N VAL A 12 -5.64 -21.77 26.24
CA VAL A 12 -4.49 -20.89 25.96
C VAL A 12 -3.24 -21.24 26.80
N LEU A 13 -3.37 -22.07 27.84
CA LEU A 13 -2.28 -22.43 28.74
C LEU A 13 -1.60 -23.78 28.44
N MET A 14 -1.99 -24.48 27.36
CA MET A 14 -1.38 -25.78 27.00
C MET A 14 -0.37 -25.75 25.85
N ILE A 15 -0.02 -24.60 25.32
CA ILE A 15 0.97 -24.47 24.21
C ILE A 15 2.39 -24.06 24.70
N ILE A 16 2.58 -23.80 25.99
CA ILE A 16 3.88 -23.31 26.51
C ILE A 16 4.74 -24.38 27.21
N SER A 17 4.41 -25.67 27.18
CA SER A 17 5.13 -26.68 27.92
C SER A 17 5.70 -27.86 27.12
N MET A 18 6.37 -27.62 25.99
CA MET A 18 7.16 -28.65 25.29
C MET A 18 8.50 -28.15 24.77
N LEU A 19 9.31 -27.54 25.60
CA LEU A 19 10.75 -27.35 25.32
C LEU A 19 11.54 -27.29 26.61
N ALA A 20 11.68 -28.44 27.27
CA ALA A 20 12.74 -28.66 28.25
C ALA A 20 13.05 -30.18 28.32
N GLY A 21 14.01 -30.56 27.52
CA GLY A 21 14.62 -31.91 27.54
C GLY A 21 16.12 -31.77 27.65
N CYS A 22 16.64 -31.58 28.86
CA CYS A 22 18.05 -31.67 29.17
C CYS A 22 18.48 -33.15 29.24
N GLY A 23 19.38 -33.56 28.38
CA GLY A 23 20.12 -34.81 28.49
C GLY A 23 21.58 -34.52 28.78
N THR A 24 22.00 -34.77 30.02
CA THR A 24 23.40 -34.79 30.45
C THR A 24 24.04 -36.10 30.07
N SER A 25 25.13 -36.10 29.33
CA SER A 25 26.13 -37.17 29.33
C SER A 25 27.53 -36.51 29.44
N ASN A 26 28.19 -36.83 30.56
CA ASN A 26 29.62 -36.57 30.78
C ASN A 26 30.45 -37.45 29.84
N ASP A 27 31.29 -36.83 29.06
CA ASP A 27 32.54 -37.49 28.63
C ASP A 27 33.68 -36.44 28.61
N SER A 28 34.75 -36.78 29.29
CA SER A 28 35.94 -35.99 29.45
C SER A 28 36.89 -36.22 28.29
N GLY A 29 37.01 -35.25 27.39
CA GLY A 29 38.04 -35.20 26.36
C GLY A 29 38.54 -33.79 26.20
N GLU A 30 39.87 -33.61 26.47
CA GLU A 30 40.60 -32.37 26.21
C GLU A 30 40.40 -31.92 24.74
N ALA A 31 39.81 -30.78 24.54
CA ALA A 31 39.73 -30.14 23.24
C ALA A 31 40.41 -28.77 23.28
N ASN A 32 41.42 -28.63 22.45
CA ASN A 32 42.04 -27.37 22.07
C ASN A 32 41.01 -26.27 21.84
N GLY A 33 41.21 -25.14 22.55
CA GLY A 33 40.41 -23.95 22.35
C GLY A 33 40.60 -23.36 20.95
N THR A 34 39.63 -23.64 20.09
CA THR A 34 39.25 -22.72 19.04
C THR A 34 38.25 -21.76 19.67
N GLU A 35 38.67 -20.52 19.87
CA GLU A 35 37.78 -19.41 20.17
C GLU A 35 36.72 -19.40 19.07
N ASN A 36 35.52 -19.82 19.43
CA ASN A 36 34.36 -19.63 18.62
C ASN A 36 34.04 -18.13 18.69
N THR A 37 34.68 -17.36 17.84
CA THR A 37 34.32 -15.97 17.60
C THR A 37 32.91 -16.02 17.04
N LYS A 38 31.90 -15.90 17.91
CA LYS A 38 30.55 -15.57 17.47
C LYS A 38 30.69 -14.34 16.61
N ASN A 39 30.36 -14.42 15.32
CA ASN A 39 30.18 -13.24 14.51
C ASN A 39 29.28 -12.29 15.31
N PRO A 40 29.62 -11.01 15.43
CA PRO A 40 28.75 -10.05 16.08
C PRO A 40 27.37 -10.15 15.41
N ALA A 41 26.31 -10.16 16.22
CA ALA A 41 24.95 -10.19 15.68
C ALA A 41 24.79 -9.06 14.66
N VAL A 42 24.23 -9.37 13.52
CA VAL A 42 23.91 -8.36 12.50
C VAL A 42 22.80 -7.48 13.09
N THR A 43 23.04 -6.19 13.17
CA THR A 43 22.08 -5.17 13.63
C THR A 43 22.09 -4.01 12.64
N PHE A 44 21.04 -3.21 12.65
CA PHE A 44 20.98 -2.00 11.83
C PHE A 44 22.16 -1.05 12.14
N ASP A 45 22.47 -0.84 13.42
CA ASP A 45 23.58 0.05 13.84
C ASP A 45 24.94 -0.46 13.31
N ASN A 46 25.19 -1.77 13.42
CA ASN A 46 26.42 -2.37 12.91
C ASN A 46 26.53 -2.24 11.40
N MET A 47 25.43 -2.39 10.68
CA MET A 47 25.42 -2.24 9.22
C MET A 47 25.62 -0.79 8.80
N MET A 48 24.95 0.16 9.46
CA MET A 48 25.16 1.59 9.21
C MET A 48 26.62 1.98 9.40
N GLU A 49 27.23 1.56 10.52
CA GLU A 49 28.65 1.81 10.79
C GLU A 49 29.60 1.16 9.76
N ASN A 50 29.25 0.00 9.21
CA ASN A 50 30.03 -0.64 8.15
C ASN A 50 29.95 0.16 6.85
N TRP A 51 28.74 0.53 6.41
CA TRP A 51 28.54 1.36 5.22
C TRP A 51 29.22 2.73 5.34
N LYS A 52 29.15 3.34 6.53
CA LYS A 52 29.81 4.61 6.82
C LYS A 52 31.36 4.50 6.67
N LYS A 53 31.96 3.39 7.05
CA LYS A 53 33.42 3.16 6.86
C LYS A 53 33.78 2.92 5.40
N GLU A 54 32.89 2.30 4.62
CA GLU A 54 33.10 2.00 3.21
C GLU A 54 32.80 3.19 2.32
N ASN A 55 31.92 4.09 2.77
CA ASN A 55 31.50 5.25 1.99
C ASN A 55 32.63 6.21 1.70
N LYS A 56 32.73 6.62 0.44
CA LYS A 56 33.70 7.62 -0.07
C LYS A 56 33.01 8.78 -0.78
N SER A 57 31.70 8.74 -0.87
CA SER A 57 30.91 9.75 -1.57
C SER A 57 30.33 10.75 -0.59
N ASN A 58 30.13 11.97 -1.05
CA ASN A 58 29.39 13.03 -0.36
C ASN A 58 28.00 13.26 -0.98
N SER A 59 27.57 12.42 -1.90
CA SER A 59 26.25 12.48 -2.52
C SER A 59 25.72 11.10 -2.88
N VAL A 60 24.40 10.97 -2.97
CA VAL A 60 23.66 9.80 -3.45
C VAL A 60 22.43 10.25 -4.21
N SER A 61 22.10 9.57 -5.31
CA SER A 61 20.89 9.83 -6.09
C SER A 61 19.81 8.80 -5.79
N CYS A 62 18.59 9.28 -5.50
CA CYS A 62 17.42 8.46 -5.21
C CYS A 62 16.27 8.82 -6.16
N TRP A 63 15.82 7.86 -6.99
CA TRP A 63 14.64 8.04 -7.81
C TRP A 63 13.40 7.48 -7.10
N TYR A 64 12.26 8.13 -7.27
CA TYR A 64 11.00 7.68 -6.67
C TYR A 64 9.83 7.92 -7.62
N THR A 65 8.71 7.18 -7.42
CA THR A 65 7.59 7.16 -8.37
C THR A 65 6.26 7.65 -7.80
N ASP A 66 6.17 7.84 -6.50
CA ASP A 66 4.96 8.37 -5.88
C ASP A 66 5.15 9.83 -5.52
N SER A 67 4.40 10.72 -6.17
CA SER A 67 4.48 12.16 -5.91
C SER A 67 4.08 12.52 -4.47
N GLY A 68 3.25 11.72 -3.81
CA GLY A 68 2.91 11.88 -2.40
C GLY A 68 4.09 11.70 -1.44
N ASP A 69 5.16 11.03 -1.88
CA ASP A 69 6.38 10.84 -1.10
C ASP A 69 7.32 12.06 -1.13
N GLN A 70 7.10 13.03 -2.04
CA GLN A 70 8.05 14.12 -2.28
C GLN A 70 8.42 14.89 -1.02
N ARG A 71 7.42 15.33 -0.26
CA ARG A 71 7.65 16.14 0.95
C ARG A 71 8.42 15.36 2.01
N TRP A 72 8.03 14.12 2.24
CA TRP A 72 8.69 13.24 3.18
C TRP A 72 10.14 12.95 2.77
N LEU A 73 10.38 12.54 1.52
CA LEU A 73 11.74 12.25 1.03
C LEU A 73 12.63 13.47 1.07
N ALA A 74 12.11 14.67 0.73
CA ALA A 74 12.88 15.91 0.81
C ALA A 74 13.35 16.20 2.24
N GLN A 75 12.45 16.03 3.22
CA GLN A 75 12.81 16.20 4.62
C GLN A 75 13.87 15.17 5.06
N LYS A 76 13.70 13.90 4.69
CA LYS A 76 14.66 12.83 5.03
C LYS A 76 16.01 13.01 4.36
N ALA A 77 16.03 13.52 3.15
CA ALA A 77 17.26 13.90 2.46
C ALA A 77 18.06 14.98 3.24
N LEU A 78 17.37 16.02 3.71
CA LEU A 78 17.97 17.08 4.52
C LEU A 78 18.48 16.57 5.89
N ASP A 79 17.69 15.75 6.57
CA ASP A 79 18.07 15.18 7.87
C ASP A 79 19.27 14.25 7.72
N PHE A 80 19.31 13.43 6.69
CA PHE A 80 20.42 12.55 6.37
C PHE A 80 21.70 13.32 6.03
N GLU A 81 21.60 14.38 5.22
CA GLU A 81 22.72 15.25 4.89
C GLU A 81 23.28 15.93 6.15
N LYS A 82 22.40 16.42 7.03
CA LYS A 82 22.79 17.05 8.28
C LYS A 82 23.52 16.07 9.22
N GLU A 83 23.08 14.81 9.28
CA GLU A 83 23.65 13.81 10.18
C GLU A 83 24.92 13.16 9.63
N TYR A 84 24.91 12.79 8.35
CA TYR A 84 25.98 12.00 7.72
C TYR A 84 26.88 12.81 6.79
N GLY A 85 26.52 14.05 6.45
CA GLY A 85 27.28 14.89 5.50
C GLY A 85 27.23 14.40 4.06
N ILE A 86 26.19 13.61 3.71
CA ILE A 86 25.98 13.05 2.40
C ILE A 86 24.70 13.67 1.83
N LYS A 87 24.82 14.43 0.75
CA LYS A 87 23.69 15.04 0.04
C LYS A 87 22.88 13.96 -0.66
N VAL A 88 21.54 14.00 -0.56
CA VAL A 88 20.64 13.12 -1.29
C VAL A 88 19.93 13.92 -2.39
N ASP A 89 20.17 13.56 -3.64
CA ASP A 89 19.48 14.11 -4.80
C ASP A 89 18.25 13.24 -5.10
N ILE A 90 17.06 13.70 -4.70
CA ILE A 90 15.79 13.02 -4.95
C ILE A 90 15.22 13.46 -6.30
N ILE A 91 14.79 12.50 -7.15
CA ILE A 91 14.27 12.77 -8.49
C ILE A 91 12.99 11.96 -8.69
N TYR A 92 11.89 12.68 -9.02
CA TYR A 92 10.62 12.05 -9.36
C TYR A 92 10.64 11.51 -10.79
N TYR A 93 10.15 10.30 -10.97
CA TYR A 93 9.94 9.66 -12.27
C TYR A 93 8.52 9.10 -12.38
N ASP A 94 7.95 9.15 -13.57
CA ASP A 94 6.69 8.45 -13.84
C ASP A 94 6.89 6.94 -13.67
N GLY A 95 6.09 6.34 -12.79
CA GLY A 95 6.22 4.92 -12.45
C GLY A 95 6.10 3.98 -13.66
N ALA A 96 5.36 4.35 -14.70
CA ALA A 96 5.21 3.55 -15.91
C ALA A 96 6.52 3.45 -16.71
N GLN A 97 7.36 4.48 -16.67
CA GLN A 97 8.62 4.57 -17.43
C GLN A 97 9.86 4.22 -16.62
N LEU A 98 9.74 4.09 -15.29
CA LEU A 98 10.87 3.97 -14.36
C LEU A 98 11.98 3.02 -14.84
N PHE A 99 11.63 1.80 -15.22
CA PHE A 99 12.65 0.79 -15.59
C PHE A 99 13.24 1.02 -16.97
N GLY A 100 12.49 1.60 -17.89
CA GLY A 100 13.01 2.05 -19.17
C GLY A 100 14.08 3.13 -18.95
N ASP A 101 13.77 4.09 -18.12
CA ASP A 101 14.65 5.22 -17.79
C ASP A 101 15.87 4.79 -17.00
N ILE A 102 15.70 3.91 -15.98
CA ILE A 102 16.85 3.32 -15.26
C ILE A 102 17.77 2.57 -16.22
N ASN A 103 17.23 1.73 -17.10
CA ASN A 103 18.04 0.97 -18.06
C ASN A 103 18.82 1.89 -19.00
N GLN A 104 18.17 2.91 -19.54
CA GLN A 104 18.82 3.90 -20.42
C GLN A 104 19.89 4.70 -19.66
N ALA A 105 19.58 5.16 -18.45
CA ALA A 105 20.50 5.92 -17.62
C ALA A 105 21.71 5.07 -17.19
N ASN A 106 21.50 3.78 -16.84
CA ASN A 106 22.57 2.84 -16.52
C ASN A 106 23.53 2.65 -17.70
N GLN A 107 23.01 2.53 -18.94
CA GLN A 107 23.84 2.44 -20.14
C GLN A 107 24.70 3.67 -20.37
N ASN A 108 24.21 4.83 -19.96
CA ASN A 108 24.90 6.12 -20.06
C ASN A 108 25.82 6.43 -18.86
N GLY A 109 25.80 5.60 -17.81
CA GLY A 109 26.54 5.82 -16.56
C GLY A 109 25.96 6.95 -15.68
N THR A 110 24.69 7.30 -15.89
CA THR A 110 23.95 8.35 -15.18
C THR A 110 22.75 7.79 -14.40
N GLY A 111 22.67 6.48 -14.23
CA GLY A 111 21.59 5.83 -13.48
C GLY A 111 21.60 6.22 -12.00
N PRO A 112 20.46 6.07 -11.30
CA PRO A 112 20.37 6.35 -9.88
C PRO A 112 21.27 5.41 -9.08
N ASP A 113 21.68 5.82 -7.88
CA ASP A 113 22.36 4.92 -6.93
C ASP A 113 21.34 3.98 -6.26
N MET A 114 20.14 4.49 -6.02
CA MET A 114 19.00 3.75 -5.48
C MET A 114 17.68 4.31 -6.00
N TYR A 115 16.61 3.54 -5.82
CA TYR A 115 15.26 3.99 -6.15
C TYR A 115 14.23 3.35 -5.22
N ILE A 116 13.04 3.97 -5.10
CA ILE A 116 11.92 3.46 -4.32
C ILE A 116 10.85 2.94 -5.28
N MET A 117 10.38 1.71 -5.04
CA MET A 117 9.32 1.08 -5.83
C MET A 117 8.42 0.17 -4.98
N GLY A 118 7.22 -0.11 -5.47
CA GLY A 118 6.36 -1.17 -4.93
C GLY A 118 6.87 -2.57 -5.30
N ASN A 119 6.53 -3.55 -4.46
CA ASN A 119 6.91 -4.96 -4.68
C ASN A 119 6.27 -5.60 -5.92
N ASP A 120 5.19 -5.04 -6.42
CA ASP A 120 4.49 -5.44 -7.65
C ASP A 120 5.40 -5.45 -8.89
N ARG A 121 6.53 -4.76 -8.84
CA ARG A 121 7.52 -4.64 -9.92
C ARG A 121 8.82 -5.39 -9.68
N LEU A 122 8.88 -6.23 -8.63
CA LEU A 122 10.14 -6.86 -8.21
C LEU A 122 10.72 -7.81 -9.27
N GLU A 123 9.89 -8.64 -9.92
CA GLU A 123 10.37 -9.53 -11.00
C GLU A 123 11.00 -8.73 -12.14
N TYR A 124 10.39 -7.60 -12.50
CA TYR A 124 10.91 -6.74 -13.57
C TYR A 124 12.31 -6.20 -13.23
N ALA A 125 12.46 -5.70 -12.00
CA ALA A 125 13.75 -5.19 -11.52
C ALA A 125 14.83 -6.28 -11.45
N VAL A 126 14.47 -7.48 -10.96
CA VAL A 126 15.40 -8.61 -10.82
C VAL A 126 15.81 -9.17 -12.17
N THR A 127 14.84 -9.43 -13.07
CA THR A 127 15.14 -10.00 -14.40
C THR A 127 15.88 -9.01 -15.30
N GLY A 128 15.61 -7.72 -15.14
CA GLY A 128 16.33 -6.64 -15.82
C GLY A 128 17.73 -6.36 -15.25
N GLY A 129 18.11 -7.00 -14.13
CA GLY A 129 19.39 -6.76 -13.46
C GLY A 129 19.51 -5.34 -12.88
N MET A 130 18.39 -4.72 -12.54
CA MET A 130 18.34 -3.33 -12.07
C MET A 130 18.28 -3.22 -10.53
N ILE A 131 18.22 -4.33 -9.83
CA ILE A 131 18.22 -4.38 -8.35
C ILE A 131 19.27 -5.35 -7.86
N GLU A 132 19.99 -4.98 -6.79
CA GLU A 132 20.95 -5.85 -6.12
C GLU A 132 20.26 -6.72 -5.06
N GLU A 133 20.72 -8.00 -4.95
CA GLU A 133 20.30 -8.89 -3.85
C GLU A 133 20.79 -8.34 -2.51
N ASN A 134 19.89 -8.15 -1.55
CA ASN A 134 20.25 -7.69 -0.22
C ASN A 134 20.87 -8.85 0.59
N LYS A 135 22.21 -8.84 0.70
CA LYS A 135 22.99 -9.78 1.49
C LYS A 135 23.52 -9.21 2.79
N ALA A 136 23.08 -7.99 3.13
CA ALA A 136 23.52 -7.31 4.34
C ALA A 136 23.03 -8.01 5.61
N PHE A 137 21.87 -8.66 5.52
CA PHE A 137 21.19 -9.28 6.65
C PHE A 137 21.00 -10.78 6.44
N ASP A 138 21.10 -11.54 7.53
CA ASP A 138 20.78 -12.97 7.52
C ASP A 138 19.28 -13.24 7.76
N ASP A 139 18.86 -14.50 7.61
CA ASP A 139 17.46 -14.89 7.79
C ASP A 139 16.94 -14.60 9.21
N ALA A 140 17.80 -14.71 10.22
CA ALA A 140 17.42 -14.45 11.60
C ALA A 140 17.06 -12.97 11.79
N PHE A 141 17.88 -12.08 11.23
CA PHE A 141 17.62 -10.65 11.23
C PHE A 141 16.29 -10.30 10.56
N TRP A 142 16.03 -10.87 9.36
CA TRP A 142 14.78 -10.65 8.63
C TRP A 142 13.57 -11.12 9.43
N GLN A 143 13.66 -12.28 10.09
CA GLN A 143 12.56 -12.83 10.88
C GLN A 143 12.27 -12.02 12.15
N GLU A 144 13.30 -11.46 12.78
CA GLU A 144 13.17 -10.70 14.01
C GLU A 144 12.62 -9.28 13.77
N ASN A 145 12.99 -8.64 12.66
CA ASN A 145 12.74 -7.22 12.47
C ASN A 145 11.59 -6.91 11.50
N TYR A 146 11.23 -7.83 10.61
CA TYR A 146 10.22 -7.59 9.58
C TYR A 146 9.04 -8.56 9.68
N PRO A 147 7.79 -8.11 9.53
CA PRO A 147 6.64 -9.00 9.44
C PRO A 147 6.75 -9.91 8.20
N ALA A 148 6.07 -11.06 8.24
CA ALA A 148 6.10 -12.03 7.15
C ALA A 148 5.69 -11.43 5.80
N THR A 149 4.69 -10.55 5.81
CA THR A 149 4.19 -9.84 4.63
C THR A 149 5.30 -9.02 3.96
N ALA A 150 6.03 -8.18 4.73
CA ALA A 150 7.14 -7.38 4.19
C ALA A 150 8.29 -8.24 3.65
N ARG A 151 8.63 -9.33 4.38
CA ARG A 151 9.66 -10.28 3.94
C ARG A 151 9.28 -10.96 2.64
N SER A 152 8.04 -11.45 2.54
CA SER A 152 7.53 -12.07 1.32
C SER A 152 7.49 -11.06 0.16
N ALA A 153 7.09 -9.81 0.40
CA ALA A 153 6.97 -8.79 -0.62
C ALA A 153 8.27 -8.56 -1.41
N PHE A 154 9.41 -8.50 -0.72
CA PHE A 154 10.73 -8.30 -1.34
C PHE A 154 11.58 -9.58 -1.44
N ASN A 155 10.98 -10.76 -1.24
CA ASN A 155 11.61 -12.03 -1.56
C ASN A 155 11.20 -12.48 -2.96
N TYR A 156 12.16 -12.75 -3.84
CA TYR A 156 11.92 -13.30 -5.17
C TYR A 156 12.73 -14.57 -5.34
N LYS A 157 12.02 -15.69 -5.54
CA LYS A 157 12.62 -17.04 -5.71
C LYS A 157 13.66 -17.38 -4.64
N GLY A 158 13.32 -17.10 -3.38
CA GLY A 158 14.16 -17.41 -2.22
C GLY A 158 15.29 -16.45 -1.93
N LYS A 159 15.38 -15.32 -2.63
CA LYS A 159 16.38 -14.27 -2.40
C LYS A 159 15.70 -12.99 -1.94
N GLN A 160 16.30 -12.34 -0.96
CA GLN A 160 15.83 -11.06 -0.45
C GLN A 160 16.43 -9.92 -1.26
N TYR A 161 15.60 -8.93 -1.59
CA TYR A 161 15.98 -7.74 -2.31
C TYR A 161 15.55 -6.48 -1.56
N GLY A 162 16.15 -5.35 -1.86
CA GLY A 162 15.79 -4.05 -1.31
C GLY A 162 15.72 -3.98 0.22
N TYR A 163 15.22 -2.87 0.70
CA TYR A 163 14.93 -2.59 2.11
C TYR A 163 13.45 -2.20 2.20
N PRO A 164 12.54 -3.07 2.68
CA PRO A 164 11.13 -2.70 2.87
C PRO A 164 11.02 -1.50 3.80
N VAL A 165 10.32 -0.45 3.38
CA VAL A 165 10.26 0.84 4.08
C VAL A 165 8.88 1.10 4.64
N TYR A 166 7.86 1.08 3.78
CA TYR A 166 6.47 1.36 4.15
C TYR A 166 5.49 0.52 3.30
N PHE A 167 4.23 0.54 3.69
CA PHE A 167 3.20 -0.22 3.00
C PHE A 167 1.93 0.60 2.78
N ASP A 168 1.12 0.11 1.85
CA ASP A 168 -0.26 0.50 1.60
C ASP A 168 -1.15 -0.75 1.61
N THR A 169 -2.35 -0.63 2.19
CA THR A 169 -3.37 -1.69 2.20
C THR A 169 -4.76 -1.08 2.37
N TYR A 170 -5.79 -1.89 2.23
CA TYR A 170 -7.17 -1.46 2.43
C TYR A 170 -7.63 -1.60 3.88
N CYS A 171 -8.58 -0.77 4.27
CA CYS A 171 -9.31 -0.85 5.52
C CYS A 171 -10.80 -0.56 5.29
N LEU A 172 -11.62 -0.89 6.28
CA LEU A 172 -12.97 -0.39 6.37
C LEU A 172 -12.98 0.92 7.17
N VAL A 173 -13.58 1.96 6.63
CA VAL A 173 -13.91 3.19 7.35
C VAL A 173 -15.40 3.18 7.65
N TYR A 174 -15.82 3.50 8.88
CA TYR A 174 -17.22 3.50 9.28
C TYR A 174 -17.57 4.67 10.21
N ASP A 175 -18.79 5.16 10.11
CA ASP A 175 -19.31 6.22 10.99
C ASP A 175 -19.73 5.64 12.35
N ALA A 176 -18.93 5.88 13.37
CA ALA A 176 -19.15 5.37 14.73
C ALA A 176 -20.33 6.07 15.46
N ASN A 177 -20.92 7.12 14.90
CA ASN A 177 -22.17 7.68 15.41
C ASN A 177 -23.38 6.82 15.01
N LEU A 178 -23.26 6.05 13.92
CA LEU A 178 -24.31 5.19 13.39
C LEU A 178 -24.12 3.71 13.74
N LEU A 179 -22.86 3.27 13.91
CA LEU A 179 -22.51 1.90 14.25
C LEU A 179 -21.65 1.88 15.51
N GLU A 180 -22.15 1.31 16.61
CA GLU A 180 -21.40 1.16 17.86
C GLU A 180 -20.13 0.30 17.67
N ASN A 181 -20.24 -0.72 16.81
CA ASN A 181 -19.15 -1.65 16.49
C ASN A 181 -18.98 -1.76 14.99
N ALA A 182 -17.73 -1.93 14.53
CA ALA A 182 -17.45 -2.24 13.14
C ALA A 182 -18.10 -3.57 12.73
N PRO A 183 -18.72 -3.68 11.54
CA PRO A 183 -19.25 -4.93 11.02
C PRO A 183 -18.10 -5.93 10.76
N ALA A 184 -18.30 -7.18 11.13
CA ALA A 184 -17.32 -8.24 10.96
C ALA A 184 -17.40 -8.91 9.57
N SER A 185 -18.54 -8.76 8.89
CA SER A 185 -18.81 -9.31 7.56
C SER A 185 -19.58 -8.33 6.69
N ILE A 186 -19.57 -8.55 5.38
CA ILE A 186 -20.43 -7.80 4.46
C ILE A 186 -21.91 -8.14 4.73
N ASP A 187 -22.23 -9.35 5.17
CA ASP A 187 -23.59 -9.70 5.60
C ASP A 187 -24.08 -8.82 6.77
N ASP A 188 -23.20 -8.48 7.72
CA ASP A 188 -23.52 -7.54 8.80
C ASP A 188 -23.81 -6.13 8.25
N ILE A 189 -23.10 -5.71 7.21
CA ILE A 189 -23.35 -4.45 6.50
C ILE A 189 -24.71 -4.48 5.79
N LEU A 190 -25.06 -5.58 5.14
CA LEU A 190 -26.36 -5.73 4.50
C LEU A 190 -27.49 -5.76 5.52
N ALA A 191 -27.31 -6.42 6.66
CA ALA A 191 -28.28 -6.40 7.76
C ALA A 191 -28.50 -4.98 8.32
N PHE A 192 -27.41 -4.21 8.47
CA PHE A 192 -27.51 -2.80 8.83
C PHE A 192 -28.25 -1.98 7.76
N LEU A 193 -27.99 -2.22 6.48
CA LEU A 193 -28.66 -1.54 5.37
C LEU A 193 -30.17 -1.76 5.37
N ASP A 194 -30.62 -2.98 5.70
CA ASP A 194 -32.05 -3.33 5.76
C ASP A 194 -32.79 -2.60 6.91
N GLU A 195 -32.07 -2.24 7.98
CA GLU A 195 -32.62 -1.52 9.15
C GLU A 195 -32.38 0.00 9.09
N TYR A 196 -31.50 0.46 8.18
CA TYR A 196 -31.12 1.87 8.11
C TYR A 196 -32.23 2.74 7.52
N GLU A 197 -32.78 3.61 8.35
CA GLU A 197 -33.74 4.63 7.92
C GLU A 197 -32.97 5.94 7.62
N ASP A 198 -33.01 6.38 6.36
CA ASP A 198 -32.45 7.69 5.99
C ASP A 198 -33.25 8.81 6.66
N THR A 199 -32.69 9.40 7.70
CA THR A 199 -33.31 10.50 8.45
C THR A 199 -33.20 11.86 7.76
N GLY A 200 -32.88 11.87 6.46
CA GLY A 200 -32.84 13.08 5.61
C GLY A 200 -31.43 13.60 5.28
N SER A 201 -30.38 12.87 5.65
CA SER A 201 -28.99 13.22 5.30
C SER A 201 -28.47 12.54 4.05
N THR A 202 -29.29 11.74 3.38
CA THR A 202 -29.01 11.04 2.10
C THR A 202 -27.63 10.35 2.05
N LYS A 203 -27.27 9.65 3.16
CA LYS A 203 -26.00 8.92 3.22
C LYS A 203 -26.09 7.63 2.41
N ALA A 204 -25.12 7.38 1.54
CA ALA A 204 -24.90 6.04 1.01
C ALA A 204 -24.38 5.13 2.14
N VAL A 205 -24.87 3.87 2.21
CA VAL A 205 -24.49 3.00 3.33
C VAL A 205 -23.10 2.39 3.11
N PHE A 206 -22.85 1.73 1.99
CA PHE A 206 -21.57 1.07 1.75
C PHE A 206 -21.08 1.28 0.33
N ARG A 207 -19.82 1.68 0.19
CA ARG A 207 -19.17 1.92 -1.11
C ARG A 207 -17.72 1.50 -1.09
N TRP A 208 -17.25 1.05 -2.26
CA TRP A 208 -15.85 0.87 -2.64
C TRP A 208 -15.72 1.11 -4.13
N ASP A 209 -14.50 1.20 -4.63
CA ASP A 209 -14.26 1.29 -6.08
C ASP A 209 -14.52 -0.08 -6.73
N VAL A 210 -15.79 -0.32 -7.12
CA VAL A 210 -16.22 -1.59 -7.71
C VAL A 210 -15.64 -1.82 -9.10
N ALA A 211 -15.05 -0.82 -9.73
CA ALA A 211 -14.37 -0.94 -11.01
C ALA A 211 -12.89 -1.32 -10.86
N ASP A 212 -12.31 -1.19 -9.67
CA ASP A 212 -10.89 -1.51 -9.44
C ASP A 212 -10.70 -3.03 -9.20
N PRO A 213 -10.06 -3.76 -10.14
CA PRO A 213 -9.79 -5.19 -9.99
C PRO A 213 -8.85 -5.51 -8.83
N TYR A 214 -8.03 -4.55 -8.40
CA TYR A 214 -7.13 -4.74 -7.27
C TYR A 214 -7.92 -4.97 -5.98
N ILE A 215 -8.88 -4.08 -5.64
CA ILE A 215 -9.72 -4.27 -4.45
C ILE A 215 -10.68 -5.43 -4.63
N ASN A 216 -11.26 -5.64 -5.82
CA ASN A 216 -12.19 -6.74 -6.08
C ASN A 216 -11.52 -8.11 -5.95
N SER A 217 -10.19 -8.20 -6.11
CA SER A 217 -9.44 -9.44 -5.83
C SER A 217 -9.63 -9.93 -4.39
N MET A 218 -10.06 -9.07 -3.44
CA MET A 218 -10.34 -9.48 -2.06
C MET A 218 -11.39 -10.59 -1.95
N PHE A 219 -12.30 -10.69 -2.92
CA PHE A 219 -13.35 -11.70 -2.92
C PHE A 219 -12.80 -13.11 -3.18
N ILE A 220 -11.77 -13.24 -4.01
CA ILE A 220 -11.18 -14.55 -4.37
C ILE A 220 -9.81 -14.81 -3.78
N ALA A 221 -9.06 -13.79 -3.35
CA ALA A 221 -7.67 -13.95 -2.92
C ALA A 221 -7.48 -14.86 -1.71
N SER A 222 -8.52 -15.10 -0.89
CA SER A 222 -8.47 -16.10 0.19
C SER A 222 -8.35 -17.52 -0.34
N TYR A 223 -8.81 -17.81 -1.54
CA TYR A 223 -8.98 -19.14 -2.11
C TYR A 223 -8.11 -19.36 -3.34
N ALA A 224 -7.98 -18.34 -4.16
CA ALA A 224 -7.22 -18.38 -5.40
C ALA A 224 -5.71 -18.49 -5.16
N ASP A 225 -5.06 -19.24 -6.03
CA ASP A 225 -3.61 -19.20 -6.16
C ASP A 225 -3.25 -18.24 -7.31
N ILE A 226 -2.95 -17.01 -6.93
CA ILE A 226 -2.59 -15.95 -7.88
C ILE A 226 -1.06 -15.85 -7.91
N PHE A 227 -0.45 -16.68 -8.76
CA PHE A 227 1.00 -16.80 -8.95
C PHE A 227 1.78 -17.35 -7.74
N GLY A 228 1.19 -18.34 -7.02
CA GLY A 228 1.82 -19.03 -5.91
C GLY A 228 1.69 -18.31 -4.57
N GLU A 229 2.04 -19.01 -3.49
CA GLU A 229 1.96 -18.49 -2.12
C GLU A 229 2.70 -17.16 -1.95
N ASN A 230 3.83 -17.01 -2.66
CA ASN A 230 4.65 -15.80 -2.59
C ASN A 230 4.37 -14.81 -3.73
N GLY A 231 3.45 -15.10 -4.66
CA GLY A 231 3.14 -14.26 -5.81
C GLY A 231 4.32 -14.13 -6.81
N ASP A 232 5.17 -15.16 -6.93
CA ASP A 232 6.35 -15.19 -7.81
C ASP A 232 6.49 -16.48 -8.65
N ASP A 233 5.46 -17.32 -8.68
CA ASP A 233 5.41 -18.54 -9.50
C ASP A 233 4.32 -18.44 -10.56
N ILE A 234 4.71 -18.04 -11.77
CA ILE A 234 3.78 -17.90 -12.90
C ILE A 234 3.11 -19.22 -13.30
N ASN A 235 3.68 -20.39 -12.95
CA ASN A 235 3.08 -21.69 -13.24
C ASN A 235 2.00 -22.10 -12.23
N SER A 236 1.91 -21.38 -11.12
CA SER A 236 0.93 -21.60 -10.08
C SER A 236 -0.15 -20.53 -10.17
N PHE A 237 -1.11 -20.71 -11.09
CA PHE A 237 -2.23 -19.81 -11.27
C PHE A 237 -3.54 -20.59 -11.27
N SER A 238 -4.43 -20.31 -10.31
CA SER A 238 -5.74 -20.95 -10.21
C SER A 238 -6.75 -19.99 -9.57
N VAL A 239 -7.83 -19.69 -10.32
CA VAL A 239 -8.85 -18.70 -9.92
C VAL A 239 -10.29 -19.23 -10.07
N ASN A 240 -10.48 -20.47 -10.53
CA ASN A 240 -11.79 -20.99 -10.92
C ASN A 240 -12.26 -22.22 -10.11
N GLY A 241 -11.72 -22.39 -8.90
CA GLY A 241 -12.15 -23.42 -7.96
C GLY A 241 -13.55 -23.19 -7.39
N GLU A 242 -14.05 -24.15 -6.63
CA GLU A 242 -15.42 -24.09 -6.09
C GLU A 242 -15.62 -22.92 -5.11
N GLN A 243 -14.61 -22.56 -4.32
CA GLN A 243 -14.72 -21.49 -3.34
C GLN A 243 -14.65 -20.10 -4.00
N GLU A 244 -13.79 -19.96 -5.00
CA GLU A 244 -13.69 -18.74 -5.82
C GLU A 244 -14.99 -18.47 -6.56
N VAL A 245 -15.60 -19.51 -7.11
CA VAL A 245 -16.92 -19.40 -7.77
C VAL A 245 -17.98 -18.93 -6.77
N LYS A 246 -18.07 -19.55 -5.58
CA LYS A 246 -19.01 -19.14 -4.52
C LYS A 246 -18.79 -17.69 -4.09
N ALA A 247 -17.53 -17.29 -3.92
CA ALA A 247 -17.20 -15.93 -3.52
C ALA A 247 -17.58 -14.91 -4.61
N MET A 248 -17.42 -15.26 -5.88
CA MET A 248 -17.82 -14.39 -6.99
C MET A 248 -19.34 -14.42 -7.27
N GLU A 249 -20.04 -15.51 -6.97
CA GLU A 249 -21.50 -15.53 -6.91
C GLU A 249 -22.04 -14.60 -5.79
N TYR A 250 -21.35 -14.57 -4.65
CA TYR A 250 -21.66 -13.63 -3.58
C TYR A 250 -21.39 -12.18 -4.03
N PHE A 251 -20.23 -11.88 -4.63
CA PHE A 251 -19.92 -10.57 -5.22
C PHE A 251 -21.02 -10.12 -6.18
N GLN A 252 -21.46 -11.00 -7.10
CA GLN A 252 -22.56 -10.73 -8.02
C GLN A 252 -23.85 -10.37 -7.28
N SER A 253 -24.19 -11.10 -6.19
CA SER A 253 -25.41 -10.87 -5.43
C SER A 253 -25.44 -9.46 -4.81
N LEU A 254 -24.29 -8.88 -4.47
CA LEU A 254 -24.19 -7.53 -3.91
C LEU A 254 -24.68 -6.46 -4.88
N SER A 255 -24.61 -6.68 -6.19
CA SER A 255 -25.09 -5.72 -7.19
C SER A 255 -26.60 -5.45 -7.09
N ALA A 256 -27.35 -6.41 -6.57
CA ALA A 256 -28.80 -6.25 -6.33
C ALA A 256 -29.14 -5.38 -5.11
N TYR A 257 -28.25 -5.32 -4.11
CA TYR A 257 -28.41 -4.54 -2.87
C TYR A 257 -27.72 -3.19 -2.95
N LEU A 258 -26.53 -3.19 -3.55
CA LEU A 258 -25.66 -2.02 -3.59
C LEU A 258 -25.65 -1.47 -5.00
N TRP A 259 -26.57 -0.55 -5.29
CA TRP A 259 -26.55 0.11 -6.58
C TRP A 259 -25.33 1.01 -6.67
N MET A 260 -24.32 0.58 -7.42
CA MET A 260 -23.07 1.31 -7.67
C MET A 260 -22.87 1.45 -9.17
N ASP A 261 -22.78 2.69 -9.61
CA ASP A 261 -22.43 3.02 -10.99
C ASP A 261 -20.91 3.07 -11.13
N LYS A 262 -20.34 2.02 -11.71
CA LYS A 262 -18.89 1.89 -11.90
C LYS A 262 -18.27 2.98 -12.77
N THR A 263 -19.07 3.75 -13.51
CA THR A 263 -18.57 4.90 -14.28
C THR A 263 -18.41 6.16 -13.41
N ASN A 264 -19.05 6.20 -12.23
CA ASN A 264 -19.10 7.34 -11.34
C ASN A 264 -18.55 7.03 -9.94
N ILE A 265 -17.99 5.84 -9.72
CA ILE A 265 -17.36 5.46 -8.48
C ILE A 265 -15.87 5.23 -8.71
N SER A 266 -15.05 5.83 -7.86
CA SER A 266 -13.60 5.65 -7.82
C SER A 266 -13.16 5.70 -6.37
N HIS A 267 -11.93 5.30 -6.09
CA HIS A 267 -11.33 5.45 -4.76
C HIS A 267 -11.47 6.89 -4.25
N ASP A 268 -11.13 7.90 -5.07
CA ASP A 268 -11.25 9.30 -4.71
C ASP A 268 -12.70 9.71 -4.40
N THR A 269 -13.67 9.18 -5.16
CA THR A 269 -15.09 9.44 -4.90
C THR A 269 -15.52 8.88 -3.54
N VAL A 270 -15.04 7.69 -3.16
CA VAL A 270 -15.31 7.09 -1.85
C VAL A 270 -14.70 7.93 -0.73
N MET A 271 -13.44 8.34 -0.86
CA MET A 271 -12.77 9.22 0.11
C MET A 271 -13.47 10.58 0.26
N ASN A 272 -13.86 11.21 -0.85
CA ASN A 272 -14.57 12.48 -0.81
C ASN A 272 -15.92 12.36 -0.10
N ARG A 273 -16.67 11.28 -0.31
CA ARG A 273 -17.92 11.03 0.39
C ARG A 273 -17.74 10.86 1.91
N ILE A 274 -16.62 10.25 2.33
CA ILE A 274 -16.25 10.17 3.76
C ILE A 274 -15.93 11.58 4.27
N LYS A 275 -15.11 12.35 3.56
CA LYS A 275 -14.77 13.73 3.92
C LYS A 275 -16.00 14.63 4.05
N GLU A 276 -16.97 14.47 3.16
CA GLU A 276 -18.25 15.20 3.18
C GLU A 276 -19.25 14.66 4.19
N GLY A 277 -18.97 13.54 4.86
CA GLY A 277 -19.92 12.90 5.79
C GLY A 277 -21.14 12.27 5.11
N THR A 278 -21.08 11.99 3.80
CA THR A 278 -22.19 11.45 2.98
C THR A 278 -22.11 9.94 2.73
N LEU A 279 -21.22 9.24 3.42
CA LEU A 279 -21.06 7.79 3.37
C LEU A 279 -21.04 7.22 4.80
N VAL A 280 -21.69 6.09 5.04
CA VAL A 280 -21.65 5.41 6.34
C VAL A 280 -20.45 4.49 6.47
N LEU A 281 -20.19 3.68 5.43
CA LEU A 281 -19.08 2.71 5.37
C LEU A 281 -18.38 2.76 4.01
N GLY A 282 -17.06 2.76 4.02
CA GLY A 282 -16.25 2.74 2.80
C GLY A 282 -15.02 1.84 2.91
N LEU A 283 -14.67 1.13 1.84
CA LEU A 283 -13.34 0.51 1.73
C LEU A 283 -12.38 1.51 1.11
N CYS A 284 -11.33 1.85 1.84
CA CYS A 284 -10.33 2.83 1.47
C CYS A 284 -8.92 2.29 1.63
N LYS A 285 -7.98 2.85 0.92
CA LYS A 285 -6.55 2.63 1.15
C LYS A 285 -6.05 3.44 2.35
N SER A 286 -4.80 3.25 2.73
CA SER A 286 -4.19 3.95 3.87
C SER A 286 -4.12 5.47 3.70
N ASP A 287 -4.22 5.99 2.48
CA ASP A 287 -4.28 7.42 2.16
C ASP A 287 -5.52 8.14 2.71
N ILE A 288 -6.51 7.41 3.23
CA ILE A 288 -7.63 7.97 3.99
C ILE A 288 -7.21 8.51 5.37
N LEU A 289 -6.14 8.00 5.98
CA LEU A 289 -5.75 8.36 7.34
C LEU A 289 -5.53 9.87 7.54
N PRO A 290 -4.80 10.59 6.67
CA PRO A 290 -4.66 12.05 6.79
C PRO A 290 -6.01 12.78 6.82
N ILE A 291 -6.97 12.36 5.98
CA ILE A 291 -8.31 12.92 5.95
C ILE A 291 -9.05 12.70 7.28
N LEU A 292 -8.96 11.49 7.84
CA LEU A 292 -9.61 11.18 9.11
C LEU A 292 -9.00 11.98 10.27
N TYR A 293 -7.68 12.18 10.28
CA TYR A 293 -7.02 13.04 11.28
C TYR A 293 -7.46 14.50 11.15
N GLU A 294 -7.53 15.05 9.93
CA GLU A 294 -8.03 16.40 9.68
C GLU A 294 -9.46 16.57 10.22
N MET A 295 -10.36 15.62 9.93
CA MET A 295 -11.75 15.63 10.37
C MET A 295 -11.92 15.54 11.90
N GLN A 296 -11.01 14.89 12.60
CA GLN A 296 -11.02 14.77 14.06
C GLN A 296 -10.43 16.00 14.78
N GLY A 297 -10.14 17.09 14.04
CA GLY A 297 -9.58 18.32 14.61
C GLY A 297 -8.13 18.15 15.06
N GLY A 298 -7.45 17.13 14.60
CA GLY A 298 -6.00 16.99 14.71
C GLY A 298 -5.37 18.11 13.89
N ASN A 299 -4.89 19.14 14.55
CA ASN A 299 -3.94 20.06 13.92
C ASN A 299 -2.86 19.20 13.30
N ASP A 300 -2.52 19.49 12.05
CA ASP A 300 -1.42 18.90 11.29
C ASP A 300 -0.50 18.01 12.12
N VAL A 301 -0.56 16.71 11.88
CA VAL A 301 0.39 15.80 12.48
C VAL A 301 1.77 16.25 12.00
N ASN A 302 2.36 17.15 12.78
CA ASN A 302 3.70 17.72 12.65
C ASN A 302 4.01 18.50 11.36
N THR A 303 3.39 19.66 11.18
CA THR A 303 4.17 20.77 10.64
C THR A 303 5.09 21.20 11.79
N GLY A 304 6.32 20.70 11.82
CA GLY A 304 7.33 21.21 12.74
C GLY A 304 7.32 22.74 12.65
N ASP A 305 7.20 23.38 13.84
CA ASP A 305 7.29 24.82 14.00
C ASP A 305 8.50 25.37 13.23
N ASN A 306 8.26 25.89 12.05
CA ASN A 306 9.12 26.83 11.38
C ASN A 306 8.33 28.12 11.21
N GLU A 307 8.27 28.90 12.28
CA GLU A 307 8.16 30.34 12.14
C GLU A 307 9.42 30.83 11.40
N GLY A 308 9.29 31.16 10.15
CA GLY A 308 10.41 31.74 9.42
C GLY A 308 10.22 31.80 7.90
N GLY A 309 9.56 32.87 7.44
CA GLY A 309 9.92 33.51 6.19
C GLY A 309 9.23 33.00 4.91
N ASP A 310 8.25 33.77 4.49
CA ASP A 310 7.89 33.92 3.08
C ASP A 310 9.14 34.05 2.22
N THR A 311 9.44 33.01 1.44
CA THR A 311 10.19 33.17 0.20
C THR A 311 9.60 32.21 -0.84
N ASP A 312 8.64 32.74 -1.59
CA ASP A 312 8.28 32.23 -2.92
C ASP A 312 9.51 32.38 -3.83
N GLU A 313 10.37 31.41 -3.86
CA GLU A 313 11.29 31.19 -4.98
C GLU A 313 11.02 29.82 -5.58
N ALA A 314 10.20 29.82 -6.64
CA ALA A 314 10.04 28.71 -7.55
C ALA A 314 11.41 28.42 -8.18
N VAL A 315 12.04 27.32 -7.77
CA VAL A 315 13.18 26.75 -8.49
C VAL A 315 12.65 26.10 -9.74
N ALA A 316 12.69 26.82 -10.84
CA ALA A 316 12.45 26.29 -12.18
C ALA A 316 13.60 25.32 -12.51
N ALA A 317 13.27 24.05 -12.70
CA ALA A 317 14.17 23.10 -13.33
C ALA A 317 14.32 23.49 -14.81
N GLU A 318 15.52 23.89 -15.21
CA GLU A 318 15.86 24.10 -16.61
C GLU A 318 15.75 22.77 -17.38
N GLY A 319 14.73 22.68 -18.24
CA GLY A 319 14.59 21.60 -19.19
C GLY A 319 15.69 21.70 -20.25
N ASN A 320 16.40 20.62 -20.43
CA ASN A 320 17.36 20.45 -21.51
C ASN A 320 16.62 20.24 -22.83
N GLU A 321 16.57 21.26 -23.67
CA GLU A 321 16.12 21.17 -25.05
C GLU A 321 17.24 20.53 -25.90
N GLY A 322 16.91 19.44 -26.59
CA GLY A 322 17.83 18.86 -27.56
C GLY A 322 17.24 17.75 -28.42
N GLY A 323 16.88 18.08 -29.65
CA GLY A 323 16.93 17.14 -30.76
C GLY A 323 15.65 16.87 -31.55
N GLU A 324 15.44 17.67 -32.62
CA GLU A 324 14.63 17.36 -33.83
C GLU A 324 14.86 15.92 -34.36
N THR A 325 13.99 15.22 -34.98
CA THR A 325 13.11 15.34 -36.15
C THR A 325 12.39 14.01 -36.38
N GLY A 326 11.12 14.05 -36.79
CA GLY A 326 10.40 12.85 -37.27
C GLY A 326 8.99 13.20 -37.70
N GLU A 327 8.78 13.39 -39.01
CA GLU A 327 7.52 13.60 -39.67
C GLU A 327 6.47 12.56 -39.30
N ALA A 328 5.25 12.99 -38.97
CA ALA A 328 4.08 12.14 -38.95
C ALA A 328 2.90 12.86 -39.60
N ALA A 329 2.26 12.14 -40.46
CA ALA A 329 1.20 12.53 -41.38
C ALA A 329 -0.07 13.02 -40.66
N ALA A 330 -0.67 14.05 -41.29
CA ALA A 330 -1.97 14.61 -40.97
C ALA A 330 -3.10 13.63 -41.30
N LEU A 331 -4.13 13.59 -40.43
CA LEU A 331 -5.49 13.24 -40.80
C LEU A 331 -6.41 14.37 -40.30
N GLU A 332 -7.04 15.02 -41.24
CA GLU A 332 -8.07 16.03 -41.09
C GLU A 332 -9.37 15.45 -40.54
N GLY A 333 -10.13 16.24 -39.82
CA GLY A 333 -11.53 15.93 -39.63
C GLY A 333 -12.28 16.72 -38.56
N ASN A 334 -12.79 17.82 -38.97
CA ASN A 334 -14.13 18.37 -38.75
C ASN A 334 -14.39 19.30 -37.57
N GLU A 335 -14.49 20.56 -37.92
CA GLU A 335 -15.09 21.68 -37.19
C GLU A 335 -16.61 21.51 -37.07
N SER A 336 -17.18 21.78 -35.92
CA SER A 336 -18.55 22.28 -35.79
C SER A 336 -18.61 23.38 -34.73
N GLU A 337 -18.79 24.59 -35.24
CA GLU A 337 -19.17 25.79 -34.47
C GLU A 337 -20.58 25.60 -33.90
N GLU A 338 -20.76 25.91 -32.61
CA GLU A 338 -22.05 26.36 -32.09
C GLU A 338 -21.85 27.55 -31.17
N THR A 339 -22.42 28.67 -31.65
CA THR A 339 -22.56 29.94 -30.99
C THR A 339 -23.64 29.88 -29.91
N GLY A 340 -23.32 30.24 -28.67
CA GLY A 340 -24.29 30.41 -27.59
C GLY A 340 -24.12 31.75 -26.90
N GLU A 341 -25.15 32.57 -27.01
CA GLU A 341 -25.26 33.96 -26.54
C GLU A 341 -25.12 34.09 -25.01
N ALA A 342 -24.40 35.11 -24.60
CA ALA A 342 -24.36 35.56 -23.21
C ALA A 342 -25.64 36.37 -22.88
N VAL A 343 -26.40 35.95 -21.88
CA VAL A 343 -27.46 36.73 -21.28
C VAL A 343 -26.97 37.28 -19.93
N ALA A 344 -26.81 38.58 -19.86
CA ALA A 344 -26.58 39.30 -18.62
C ALA A 344 -27.90 39.36 -17.83
N ALA A 345 -27.85 38.99 -16.53
CA ALA A 345 -28.91 39.24 -15.58
C ALA A 345 -28.40 40.22 -14.50
N GLU A 346 -29.15 41.32 -14.40
CA GLU A 346 -28.94 42.41 -13.46
C GLU A 346 -29.15 41.98 -11.99
N GLY A 347 -28.43 42.70 -11.12
CA GLY A 347 -28.48 42.49 -9.68
C GLY A 347 -29.83 42.83 -9.04
N ASN A 348 -30.11 42.11 -7.94
CA ASN A 348 -31.10 42.54 -6.97
C ASN A 348 -30.46 42.49 -5.57
N GLU A 349 -30.31 43.66 -4.95
CA GLU A 349 -29.96 43.83 -3.54
C GLU A 349 -31.17 43.42 -2.72
N GLY A 350 -31.02 42.37 -1.91
CA GLY A 350 -32.03 41.87 -0.94
C GLY A 350 -31.39 41.70 0.41
N GLU A 351 -31.99 42.35 1.41
CA GLU A 351 -31.62 42.51 2.78
C GLU A 351 -31.21 41.18 3.48
N GLU A 352 -30.13 41.28 4.26
CA GLU A 352 -29.72 40.30 5.27
C GLU A 352 -30.81 40.20 6.36
N THR A 353 -31.48 39.07 6.41
CA THR A 353 -32.13 38.61 7.66
C THR A 353 -31.27 37.50 8.22
N ASP A 354 -30.57 37.81 9.29
CA ASP A 354 -29.90 36.92 10.20
C ASP A 354 -30.92 36.00 10.90
N ASP A 355 -31.32 34.92 10.28
CA ASP A 355 -32.01 33.82 10.92
C ASP A 355 -30.99 32.75 11.29
N GLY A 356 -30.46 32.86 12.51
CA GLY A 356 -29.63 31.88 13.17
C GLY A 356 -30.29 30.50 13.24
N ASN A 357 -30.21 29.76 12.15
CA ASN A 357 -30.44 28.32 12.17
C ASN A 357 -29.08 27.64 12.19
N SER A 358 -28.46 27.54 13.38
CA SER A 358 -27.40 26.59 13.63
C SER A 358 -28.01 25.19 13.55
N SER A 359 -28.09 24.63 12.32
CA SER A 359 -28.16 23.18 12.18
C SER A 359 -26.86 22.68 12.84
N SER A 360 -27.01 22.02 14.00
CA SER A 360 -25.96 21.23 14.58
C SER A 360 -25.64 20.13 13.55
N GLU A 361 -24.68 20.39 12.66
CA GLU A 361 -24.03 19.34 11.91
C GLU A 361 -23.48 18.40 12.96
N SER A 362 -24.05 17.22 13.08
CA SER A 362 -23.51 16.19 13.96
C SER A 362 -22.13 15.87 13.43
N GLU A 363 -21.12 16.25 14.19
CA GLU A 363 -19.72 16.02 13.89
C GLU A 363 -19.56 14.53 13.54
N THR A 364 -19.17 14.22 12.31
CA THR A 364 -18.99 12.83 11.87
C THR A 364 -17.83 12.21 12.64
N ASN A 365 -18.03 10.99 13.13
CA ASN A 365 -17.03 10.27 13.93
C ASN A 365 -16.61 9.01 13.20
N TYR A 366 -15.77 9.17 12.19
CA TYR A 366 -15.25 8.02 11.43
C TYR A 366 -14.12 7.31 12.17
N LYS A 367 -14.17 5.98 12.10
CA LYS A 367 -13.15 5.07 12.62
C LYS A 367 -12.70 4.10 11.55
N VAL A 368 -11.52 3.54 11.75
CA VAL A 368 -10.94 2.48 10.92
C VAL A 368 -11.24 1.12 11.54
N ALA A 369 -11.49 0.12 10.70
CA ALA A 369 -11.64 -1.28 11.07
C ALA A 369 -10.98 -2.19 10.03
N TYR A 370 -10.89 -3.47 10.35
CA TYR A 370 -10.46 -4.49 9.39
C TYR A 370 -11.42 -4.57 8.21
N VAL A 371 -10.90 -4.93 7.04
CA VAL A 371 -11.75 -5.31 5.92
C VAL A 371 -12.60 -6.51 6.34
N PRO A 372 -13.95 -6.42 6.23
CA PRO A 372 -14.84 -7.46 6.72
C PRO A 372 -14.71 -8.74 5.90
N SER A 373 -14.98 -9.89 6.51
CA SER A 373 -15.21 -11.13 5.75
C SER A 373 -16.41 -10.97 4.82
N LEU A 374 -16.54 -11.82 3.81
CA LEU A 374 -17.69 -11.76 2.92
C LEU A 374 -18.96 -12.19 3.68
N THR A 375 -18.91 -13.39 4.25
CA THR A 375 -19.96 -13.96 5.12
C THR A 375 -19.30 -14.66 6.32
N ALA A 376 -20.07 -15.29 7.16
CA ALA A 376 -19.56 -16.16 8.24
C ALA A 376 -18.75 -17.36 7.73
N GLU A 377 -18.98 -17.79 6.47
CA GLU A 377 -18.36 -18.97 5.86
C GLU A 377 -17.32 -18.59 4.78
N LEU A 378 -17.42 -17.40 4.21
CA LEU A 378 -16.53 -16.91 3.16
C LEU A 378 -15.67 -15.77 3.70
N SER A 379 -14.36 -15.98 3.71
CA SER A 379 -13.36 -14.98 4.10
C SER A 379 -13.01 -14.05 2.95
N SER A 380 -12.53 -12.87 3.27
CA SER A 380 -11.87 -11.95 2.36
C SER A 380 -10.38 -11.86 2.66
N THR A 381 -9.58 -11.52 1.69
CA THR A 381 -8.15 -11.20 1.89
C THR A 381 -7.74 -10.13 0.91
N CYS A 382 -7.36 -8.95 1.42
CA CYS A 382 -6.86 -7.87 0.59
C CYS A 382 -5.42 -8.12 0.15
N PHE A 383 -5.06 -7.55 -0.98
CA PHE A 383 -3.67 -7.31 -1.32
C PHE A 383 -3.12 -6.13 -0.52
N SER A 384 -1.80 -6.13 -0.36
CA SER A 384 -1.03 -4.99 0.11
C SER A 384 0.16 -4.76 -0.79
N THR A 385 0.54 -3.50 -0.96
CA THR A 385 1.78 -3.11 -1.62
C THR A 385 2.79 -2.70 -0.56
N THR A 386 3.95 -3.33 -0.60
CA THR A 386 5.11 -2.92 0.20
C THR A 386 6.05 -2.14 -0.69
N TYR A 387 6.44 -0.96 -0.25
CA TYR A 387 7.43 -0.14 -0.94
C TYR A 387 8.79 -0.32 -0.30
N GLY A 388 9.81 -0.46 -1.13
CA GLY A 388 11.18 -0.69 -0.68
C GLY A 388 12.18 0.21 -1.36
N ALA A 389 13.23 0.56 -0.62
CA ALA A 389 14.42 1.20 -1.15
C ALA A 389 15.31 0.15 -1.80
N CYS A 390 15.57 0.29 -3.08
CA CYS A 390 16.23 -0.68 -3.95
C CYS A 390 17.59 -0.17 -4.42
N ILE A 391 18.63 -0.95 -4.24
CA ILE A 391 19.98 -0.57 -4.66
C ILE A 391 20.15 -0.92 -6.13
N ASN A 392 20.54 0.08 -6.93
CA ASN A 392 20.89 -0.12 -8.33
C ASN A 392 22.35 -0.65 -8.44
N PRO A 393 22.58 -1.85 -9.00
CA PRO A 393 23.94 -2.40 -9.10
C PRO A 393 24.89 -1.57 -9.98
N TYR A 394 24.36 -0.67 -10.80
CA TYR A 394 25.12 0.23 -11.66
C TYR A 394 25.32 1.63 -11.05
N GLY A 395 24.80 1.89 -9.86
CA GLY A 395 25.01 3.13 -9.13
C GLY A 395 26.47 3.32 -8.73
N ASN A 396 26.93 4.56 -8.70
CA ASN A 396 28.33 4.89 -8.40
C ASN A 396 28.63 4.96 -6.91
N ASN A 397 27.58 5.12 -6.07
CA ASN A 397 27.70 5.43 -4.64
C ASN A 397 27.03 4.36 -3.78
N GLN A 398 27.37 3.09 -3.96
CA GLN A 398 26.73 1.93 -3.34
C GLN A 398 26.66 2.01 -1.79
N ALA A 399 27.74 2.41 -1.13
CA ALA A 399 27.73 2.52 0.32
C ALA A 399 26.78 3.62 0.80
N ALA A 400 26.77 4.80 0.16
CA ALA A 400 25.85 5.88 0.47
C ALA A 400 24.39 5.48 0.20
N ALA A 401 24.13 4.75 -0.89
CA ALA A 401 22.80 4.22 -1.24
C ALA A 401 22.30 3.25 -0.16
N ASN A 402 23.12 2.31 0.30
CA ASN A 402 22.77 1.40 1.39
C ASN A 402 22.55 2.15 2.70
N MET A 403 23.38 3.16 3.02
CA MET A 403 23.17 4.00 4.22
C MET A 403 21.84 4.72 4.18
N PHE A 404 21.49 5.37 3.08
CA PHE A 404 20.22 6.09 2.99
C PHE A 404 19.02 5.14 2.95
N SER A 405 19.13 3.99 2.27
CA SER A 405 18.08 2.95 2.31
C SER A 405 17.83 2.43 3.72
N LEU A 406 18.90 2.19 4.47
CA LEU A 406 18.82 1.74 5.87
C LEU A 406 18.26 2.84 6.78
N TYR A 407 18.65 4.08 6.56
CA TYR A 407 18.11 5.25 7.25
C TYR A 407 16.59 5.37 7.04
N LEU A 408 16.12 5.28 5.79
CA LEU A 408 14.70 5.29 5.47
C LEU A 408 13.93 4.12 6.10
N ALA A 409 14.53 2.93 6.16
CA ALA A 409 13.86 1.73 6.67
C ALA A 409 13.83 1.66 8.19
N TYR A 410 14.82 2.24 8.90
CA TYR A 410 15.03 1.96 10.32
C TYR A 410 15.24 3.17 11.21
N GLU A 411 16.06 4.15 10.83
CA GLU A 411 16.48 5.21 11.73
C GLU A 411 15.47 6.34 11.87
N ASP A 412 14.58 6.48 10.90
CA ASP A 412 13.55 7.49 10.92
C ASP A 412 12.49 7.16 11.98
N GLN A 413 12.70 7.66 13.20
CA GLN A 413 11.87 7.35 14.37
C GLN A 413 10.62 8.20 14.49
N ASP A 414 10.60 9.37 13.86
CA ASP A 414 9.50 10.34 13.96
C ASP A 414 8.63 10.31 12.68
N ARG A 415 8.50 9.13 12.08
CA ARG A 415 7.72 9.00 10.86
C ARG A 415 6.28 9.35 11.08
N GLN A 416 6.01 10.52 10.74
CA GLN A 416 4.68 10.92 10.38
C GLN A 416 4.64 10.96 8.85
N PHE A 417 4.03 9.94 8.26
CA PHE A 417 3.68 9.97 6.85
C PHE A 417 2.56 11.00 6.64
N ALA A 418 2.87 12.24 7.03
CA ALA A 418 1.98 13.35 6.79
C ALA A 418 1.82 13.52 5.28
N GLY A 419 0.66 13.20 4.77
CA GLY A 419 0.28 13.49 3.40
C GLY A 419 -0.17 12.31 2.56
N ASN A 420 0.39 11.11 2.71
CA ASN A 420 0.00 9.96 1.89
C ASN A 420 -0.52 8.73 2.67
N GLY A 421 -0.57 8.80 4.00
CA GLY A 421 -1.16 7.76 4.85
C GLY A 421 -0.40 6.44 4.93
N LYS A 422 0.70 6.27 4.20
CA LYS A 422 1.51 5.04 4.20
C LYS A 422 2.22 4.85 5.53
N LEU A 423 2.23 3.62 6.05
CA LEU A 423 2.78 3.30 7.36
C LEU A 423 4.08 2.50 7.25
N PRO A 424 5.03 2.64 8.19
CA PRO A 424 6.28 1.89 8.20
C PRO A 424 6.05 0.39 8.41
N VAL A 425 6.83 -0.44 7.73
CA VAL A 425 6.77 -1.91 7.88
C VAL A 425 7.40 -2.40 9.19
N ILE A 426 8.33 -1.63 9.77
CA ILE A 426 8.94 -1.92 11.07
C ILE A 426 8.23 -1.09 12.13
N ASN A 427 7.52 -1.74 13.04
CA ASN A 427 6.74 -1.07 14.08
C ASN A 427 7.40 -1.00 15.45
N GLN A 428 8.58 -1.61 15.62
CA GLN A 428 9.25 -1.72 16.95
C GLN A 428 9.63 -0.37 17.54
N LYS A 429 9.75 0.66 16.70
CA LYS A 429 10.14 2.01 17.09
C LYS A 429 9.00 3.03 17.07
N TYR A 430 7.79 2.63 16.61
CA TYR A 430 6.67 3.53 16.45
C TYR A 430 5.60 3.30 17.51
N HIS A 431 5.04 4.38 17.99
CA HIS A 431 3.85 4.36 18.84
C HIS A 431 2.64 4.62 17.93
N PHE A 432 2.14 3.56 17.29
CA PHE A 432 0.91 3.63 16.52
C PHE A 432 -0.28 4.00 17.40
N ASP A 433 -1.10 4.91 16.92
CA ASP A 433 -2.43 5.14 17.49
C ASP A 433 -3.39 3.97 17.14
N GLU A 434 -4.67 4.11 17.49
CA GLU A 434 -5.66 3.06 17.27
C GLU A 434 -5.86 2.75 15.79
N MET A 435 -5.98 3.80 14.92
CA MET A 435 -6.20 3.62 13.47
C MET A 435 -4.97 3.01 12.81
N GLN A 436 -3.78 3.50 13.11
CA GLN A 436 -2.52 2.95 12.58
C GLN A 436 -2.28 1.51 13.05
N THR A 437 -2.67 1.18 14.29
CA THR A 437 -2.56 -0.19 14.83
C THR A 437 -3.44 -1.16 14.04
N ILE A 438 -4.67 -0.76 13.72
CA ILE A 438 -5.59 -1.57 12.92
C ILE A 438 -5.05 -1.74 11.49
N MET A 439 -4.59 -0.66 10.86
CA MET A 439 -3.98 -0.72 9.53
C MET A 439 -2.76 -1.64 9.48
N TYR A 440 -1.89 -1.55 10.48
CA TYR A 440 -0.72 -2.42 10.56
C TYR A 440 -1.09 -3.90 10.74
N ALA A 441 -2.07 -4.19 11.58
CA ALA A 441 -2.57 -5.55 11.74
C ALA A 441 -3.29 -6.06 10.47
N GLN A 442 -4.01 -5.20 9.74
CA GLN A 442 -4.58 -5.52 8.44
C GLN A 442 -3.47 -5.88 7.43
N TYR A 443 -2.39 -5.09 7.38
CA TYR A 443 -1.23 -5.39 6.54
C TYR A 443 -0.59 -6.73 6.88
N GLN A 444 -0.41 -7.05 8.17
CA GLN A 444 0.17 -8.33 8.60
C GLN A 444 -0.67 -9.54 8.16
N ASN A 445 -1.98 -9.36 8.00
CA ASN A 445 -2.92 -10.39 7.57
C ASN A 445 -3.28 -10.33 6.07
N SER A 446 -2.73 -9.38 5.33
CA SER A 446 -2.90 -9.27 3.89
C SER A 446 -1.97 -10.19 3.12
N LYS A 447 -2.24 -10.40 1.84
CA LYS A 447 -1.30 -10.99 0.89
C LYS A 447 -0.51 -9.89 0.20
N PRO A 448 0.83 -9.97 0.11
CA PRO A 448 1.56 -9.08 -0.80
C PRO A 448 1.01 -9.20 -2.21
N VAL A 449 0.83 -8.08 -2.89
CA VAL A 449 0.46 -8.10 -4.31
C VAL A 449 1.48 -8.95 -5.09
N PRO A 450 1.03 -9.78 -6.05
CA PRO A 450 1.95 -10.61 -6.84
C PRO A 450 3.06 -9.78 -7.51
N LYS A 451 4.26 -10.34 -7.55
CA LYS A 451 5.48 -9.67 -8.02
C LYS A 451 5.79 -9.93 -9.49
N THR A 452 5.00 -10.77 -10.15
CA THR A 452 5.29 -11.20 -11.52
C THR A 452 4.95 -10.09 -12.53
N MET A 453 5.65 -10.11 -13.68
CA MET A 453 5.32 -9.24 -14.81
C MET A 453 3.91 -9.46 -15.36
N LEU A 454 3.29 -10.61 -15.06
CA LEU A 454 1.92 -10.93 -15.46
C LEU A 454 0.84 -10.31 -14.56
N LEU A 455 1.22 -9.61 -13.47
CA LEU A 455 0.26 -8.92 -12.61
C LEU A 455 -0.61 -7.93 -13.40
N GLY A 456 0.01 -7.13 -14.29
CA GLY A 456 -0.74 -6.18 -15.12
C GLY A 456 -1.78 -6.86 -16.00
N ASP A 457 -1.41 -7.98 -16.62
CA ASP A 457 -2.34 -8.80 -17.40
C ASP A 457 -3.47 -9.36 -16.54
N TYR A 458 -3.16 -9.88 -15.34
CA TYR A 458 -4.18 -10.37 -14.41
C TYR A 458 -5.16 -9.26 -13.99
N LEU A 459 -4.67 -8.06 -13.69
CA LEU A 459 -5.55 -6.96 -13.29
C LEU A 459 -6.45 -6.50 -14.45
N ILE A 460 -5.93 -6.45 -15.68
CA ILE A 460 -6.73 -6.09 -16.87
C ILE A 460 -7.81 -7.14 -17.14
N GLU A 461 -7.42 -8.40 -17.27
CA GLU A 461 -8.36 -9.49 -17.59
C GLU A 461 -9.33 -9.76 -16.42
N GLY A 462 -8.82 -9.69 -15.19
CA GLY A 462 -9.62 -9.78 -13.97
C GLY A 462 -10.65 -8.67 -13.86
N GLY A 463 -10.29 -7.42 -14.22
CA GLY A 463 -11.22 -6.30 -14.27
C GLY A 463 -12.39 -6.57 -15.24
N ILE A 464 -12.09 -7.05 -16.43
CA ILE A 464 -13.12 -7.42 -17.44
C ILE A 464 -14.05 -8.50 -16.87
N VAL A 465 -13.49 -9.53 -16.22
CA VAL A 465 -14.25 -10.66 -15.69
C VAL A 465 -15.09 -10.24 -14.46
N PHE A 466 -14.54 -9.46 -13.55
CA PHE A 466 -15.27 -8.97 -12.37
C PHE A 466 -16.42 -8.04 -12.79
N ASP A 467 -16.20 -7.18 -13.76
CA ASP A 467 -17.23 -6.34 -14.36
C ASP A 467 -18.37 -7.17 -14.95
N ALA A 468 -18.03 -8.18 -15.74
CA ALA A 468 -19.02 -9.06 -16.35
C ALA A 468 -19.85 -9.83 -15.30
N ILE A 469 -19.22 -10.26 -14.19
CA ILE A 469 -19.89 -10.92 -13.07
C ILE A 469 -20.82 -9.93 -12.36
N TRP A 470 -20.34 -8.71 -12.06
CA TRP A 470 -21.16 -7.66 -11.42
C TRP A 470 -22.42 -7.32 -12.22
N GLU A 471 -22.33 -7.34 -13.54
CA GLU A 471 -23.43 -7.10 -14.47
C GLU A 471 -24.36 -8.33 -14.70
N GLY A 472 -24.15 -9.43 -13.98
CA GLY A 472 -25.02 -10.61 -14.01
C GLY A 472 -24.49 -11.77 -14.86
N GLY A 473 -23.24 -11.72 -15.34
CA GLY A 473 -22.57 -12.83 -16.02
C GLY A 473 -22.38 -14.03 -15.09
N ASN A 474 -22.37 -15.25 -15.62
CA ASN A 474 -22.18 -16.46 -14.83
C ASN A 474 -20.77 -16.51 -14.23
N ALA A 475 -20.64 -16.52 -12.90
CA ALA A 475 -19.36 -16.46 -12.20
C ALA A 475 -18.40 -17.58 -12.61
N LYS A 476 -18.90 -18.83 -12.73
CA LYS A 476 -18.06 -19.97 -13.14
C LYS A 476 -17.53 -19.81 -14.56
N GLU A 477 -18.37 -19.42 -15.51
CA GLU A 477 -17.97 -19.25 -16.91
C GLU A 477 -16.95 -18.11 -17.05
N GLN A 478 -17.13 -17.03 -16.31
CA GLN A 478 -16.22 -15.88 -16.33
C GLN A 478 -14.86 -16.22 -15.69
N LEU A 479 -14.85 -16.93 -14.56
CA LEU A 479 -13.61 -17.38 -13.93
C LEU A 479 -12.88 -18.45 -14.78
N ASP A 480 -13.61 -19.34 -15.48
CA ASP A 480 -13.01 -20.27 -16.44
C ASP A 480 -12.37 -19.53 -17.62
N HIS A 481 -13.00 -18.44 -18.05
CA HIS A 481 -12.41 -17.58 -19.09
C HIS A 481 -11.12 -16.92 -18.60
N LEU A 482 -11.13 -16.31 -17.40
CA LEU A 482 -9.93 -15.71 -16.81
C LEU A 482 -8.80 -16.74 -16.68
N GLN A 483 -9.09 -17.93 -16.16
CA GLN A 483 -8.14 -19.02 -16.06
C GLN A 483 -7.50 -19.33 -17.42
N SER A 484 -8.33 -19.52 -18.46
CA SER A 484 -7.86 -19.87 -19.79
C SER A 484 -6.99 -18.78 -20.42
N VAL A 485 -7.39 -17.52 -20.29
CA VAL A 485 -6.62 -16.38 -20.83
C VAL A 485 -5.26 -16.26 -20.15
N MET A 486 -5.22 -16.38 -18.83
CA MET A 486 -3.95 -16.31 -18.10
C MET A 486 -3.04 -17.50 -18.40
N GLU A 487 -3.57 -18.71 -18.54
CA GLU A 487 -2.78 -19.88 -18.99
C GLU A 487 -2.19 -19.72 -20.39
N GLU A 488 -2.84 -18.97 -21.29
CA GLU A 488 -2.28 -18.64 -22.60
C GLU A 488 -1.14 -17.63 -22.50
N LYS A 489 -1.23 -16.66 -21.60
CA LYS A 489 -0.17 -15.66 -21.36
C LYS A 489 1.06 -16.24 -20.63
N ILE A 490 0.87 -17.30 -19.86
CA ILE A 490 1.95 -18.01 -19.15
C ILE A 490 2.80 -18.88 -20.11
N LYS A 491 2.27 -19.36 -21.23
CA LYS A 491 2.96 -20.23 -22.22
C LYS A 491 3.97 -19.47 -23.07
#